data_3cb055da38bd4eb7b55907a2a864ec1b
#
_entry.id   3cb055da38bd4eb7b55907a2a864ec1b
#
_cell.length_a   1.000
_cell.length_b   1.000
_cell.length_c   1.000
_cell.angle_alpha   90.00
_cell.angle_beta   90.00
_cell.angle_gamma   90.00
#
_symmetry.space_group_name_H-M   'P 1'
#
loop_
_entity.id
_entity.type
_entity.pdbx_description
1 polymer ?
#
loop_
_entity_poly.entity_id
_entity_poly.type
_entity_poly.pdbx_seq_one_letter_code
_entity_poly.pdbx_strand_id
1 'polypeptide(L)' 'MKTVKFKTNINCESCIRSVTPFLNELDKLEMWKVDTNNPDKVLEVTIDDDDVVAVEQVVRNAGFSITLI' A
#
# COMPACT_ATOMS: atom_id res chain seq x y z
N MET A 1 -13.88 7.48 -5.85
CA MET A 1 -12.91 6.39 -5.60
C MET A 1 -12.16 6.05 -6.85
N LYS A 2 -10.87 5.77 -6.72
CA LYS A 2 -10.07 5.33 -7.84
C LYS A 2 -9.03 4.32 -7.38
N THR A 3 -8.50 3.57 -8.34
CA THR A 3 -7.43 2.62 -8.09
C THR A 3 -6.09 3.32 -8.33
N VAL A 4 -5.22 3.26 -7.33
CA VAL A 4 -3.90 3.87 -7.38
C VAL A 4 -2.86 2.78 -7.17
N LYS A 5 -1.76 2.87 -7.89
CA LYS A 5 -0.66 1.90 -7.80
C LYS A 5 0.61 2.56 -7.32
N PHE A 6 1.33 1.85 -6.46
CA PHE A 6 2.59 2.31 -5.89
C PHE A 6 3.66 1.25 -6.09
N LYS A 7 4.87 1.70 -6.35
CA LYS A 7 6.05 0.85 -6.30
C LYS A 7 6.52 0.77 -4.86
N THR A 8 6.71 -0.45 -4.34
CA THR A 8 7.11 -0.66 -2.94
C THR A 8 8.23 -1.69 -2.86
N ASN A 9 8.72 -1.91 -1.64
CA ASN A 9 9.61 -3.02 -1.33
C ASN A 9 8.94 -4.10 -0.47
N ILE A 10 7.62 -4.17 -0.51
CA ILE A 10 6.85 -5.22 0.17
C ILE A 10 6.97 -6.50 -0.66
N ASN A 11 7.99 -7.30 -0.39
CA ASN A 11 8.41 -8.38 -1.28
C ASN A 11 8.18 -9.80 -0.75
N CYS A 12 7.50 -9.97 0.37
CA CYS A 12 7.23 -11.29 0.93
C CYS A 12 5.97 -11.27 1.80
N GLU A 13 5.47 -12.47 2.14
CA GLU A 13 4.28 -12.61 2.98
C GLU A 13 4.43 -11.98 4.35
N SER A 14 5.60 -12.12 4.96
CA SER A 14 5.88 -11.50 6.26
C SER A 14 5.75 -9.99 6.19
N CYS A 15 6.22 -9.41 5.09
CA CYS A 15 6.10 -7.96 4.85
C CYS A 15 4.65 -7.55 4.69
N ILE A 16 3.87 -8.34 3.95
CA ILE A 16 2.44 -8.09 3.78
C ILE A 16 1.73 -8.13 5.13
N ARG A 17 2.04 -9.12 5.96
CA ARG A 17 1.48 -9.23 7.31
C ARG A 17 1.83 -8.04 8.19
N SER A 18 3.06 -7.54 8.05
CA SER A 18 3.52 -6.38 8.82
C SER A 18 2.75 -5.11 8.46
N VAL A 19 2.44 -4.92 7.18
CA VAL A 19 1.75 -3.72 6.72
C VAL A 19 0.23 -3.82 6.84
N THR A 20 -0.31 -5.02 6.93
CA THR A 20 -1.76 -5.26 6.99
C THR A 20 -2.46 -4.46 8.09
N PRO A 21 -2.02 -4.48 9.37
CA PRO A 21 -2.71 -3.72 10.40
C PRO A 21 -2.64 -2.22 10.16
N PHE A 22 -1.55 -1.73 9.57
CA PHE A 22 -1.41 -0.31 9.25
C PHE A 22 -2.41 0.13 8.18
N LEU A 23 -2.54 -0.66 7.12
CA LEU A 23 -3.48 -0.35 6.04
C LEU A 23 -4.93 -0.51 6.48
N ASN A 24 -5.22 -1.48 7.33
CA ASN A 24 -6.57 -1.69 7.85
C ASN A 24 -7.06 -0.57 8.77
N GLU A 25 -6.16 0.26 9.29
CA GLU A 25 -6.53 1.42 10.08
C GLU A 25 -7.06 2.58 9.23
N LEU A 26 -6.90 2.52 7.93
CA LEU A 26 -7.38 3.55 7.01
C LEU A 26 -8.86 3.29 6.69
N ASP A 27 -9.75 3.98 7.35
CA ASP A 27 -11.21 3.81 7.20
C ASP A 27 -11.70 4.00 5.77
N LYS A 28 -11.03 4.85 5.01
CA LYS A 28 -11.44 5.18 3.64
C LYS A 28 -10.84 4.27 2.58
N LEU A 29 -9.98 3.36 2.98
CA LEU A 29 -9.38 2.40 2.07
C LEU A 29 -10.37 1.26 1.82
N GLU A 30 -10.90 1.20 0.61
CA GLU A 30 -11.88 0.18 0.22
C GLU A 30 -11.24 -1.18 0.04
N MET A 31 -10.10 -1.19 -0.64
CA MET A 31 -9.46 -2.42 -1.08
C MET A 31 -7.98 -2.19 -1.28
N TRP A 32 -7.18 -3.18 -1.00
CA TRP A 32 -5.75 -3.13 -1.30
C TRP A 32 -5.20 -4.53 -1.55
N LYS A 33 -4.15 -4.59 -2.35
CA LYS A 33 -3.41 -5.83 -2.58
C LYS A 33 -1.99 -5.51 -3.01
N VAL A 34 -1.08 -6.47 -2.81
CA VAL A 34 0.31 -6.35 -3.25
C VAL A 34 0.59 -7.42 -4.28
N ASP A 35 1.09 -7.01 -5.44
CA ASP A 35 1.53 -7.94 -6.48
C ASP A 35 3.02 -8.25 -6.28
N THR A 36 3.29 -9.31 -5.55
CA THR A 36 4.67 -9.72 -5.24
C THR A 36 5.36 -10.40 -6.42
N ASN A 37 4.61 -10.78 -7.45
CA ASN A 37 5.19 -11.33 -8.68
C ASN A 37 5.77 -10.25 -9.58
N ASN A 38 5.35 -9.01 -9.39
CA ASN A 38 5.89 -7.87 -10.13
C ASN A 38 7.25 -7.47 -9.54
N PRO A 39 8.30 -7.24 -10.35
CA PRO A 39 9.60 -6.77 -9.84
C PRO A 39 9.51 -5.51 -8.98
N ASP A 40 8.53 -4.66 -9.26
CA ASP A 40 8.32 -3.41 -8.53
C ASP A 40 7.50 -3.59 -7.26
N LYS A 41 7.02 -4.81 -6.98
CA LYS A 41 6.20 -5.12 -5.79
C LYS A 41 5.06 -4.12 -5.65
N VAL A 42 4.22 -4.06 -6.66
CA VAL A 42 3.18 -3.04 -6.78
C VAL A 42 2.10 -3.20 -5.73
N LEU A 43 1.88 -2.14 -4.94
CA LEU A 43 0.73 -2.03 -4.04
C LEU A 43 -0.38 -1.33 -4.79
N GLU A 44 -1.52 -2.00 -4.91
CA GLU A 44 -2.71 -1.45 -5.56
C GLU A 44 -3.76 -1.18 -4.50
N VAL A 45 -4.29 0.05 -4.47
CA VAL A 45 -5.30 0.45 -3.50
C VAL A 45 -6.48 1.12 -4.22
N THR A 46 -7.68 0.94 -3.68
CA THR A 46 -8.87 1.65 -4.13
C THR A 46 -9.27 2.61 -3.03
N ILE A 47 -9.14 3.91 -3.30
CA ILE A 47 -9.25 4.95 -2.28
C ILE A 47 -9.56 6.29 -2.93
N ASP A 48 -10.05 7.26 -2.16
CA ASP A 48 -10.26 8.62 -2.62
C ASP A 48 -8.93 9.35 -2.84
N ASP A 49 -8.89 10.26 -3.79
CA ASP A 49 -7.69 11.04 -4.12
C ASP A 49 -7.07 11.73 -2.90
N ASP A 50 -7.91 12.24 -2.03
CA ASP A 50 -7.47 13.00 -0.85
C ASP A 50 -6.74 12.13 0.17
N ASP A 51 -6.90 10.81 0.08
CA ASP A 51 -6.36 9.87 1.06
C ASP A 51 -5.12 9.12 0.56
N VAL A 52 -4.65 9.43 -0.65
CA VAL A 52 -3.47 8.79 -1.24
C VAL A 52 -2.23 9.00 -0.38
N VAL A 53 -2.05 10.23 0.14
CA VAL A 53 -0.91 10.56 1.01
C VAL A 53 -0.95 9.74 2.30
N ALA A 54 -2.14 9.48 2.83
CA ALA A 54 -2.29 8.65 4.03
C ALA A 54 -1.77 7.24 3.82
N VAL A 55 -2.02 6.65 2.64
CA VAL A 55 -1.47 5.33 2.29
C VAL A 55 0.05 5.35 2.31
N GLU A 56 0.65 6.36 1.69
CA GLU A 56 2.11 6.50 1.67
C GLU A 56 2.68 6.60 3.08
N GLN A 57 2.06 7.39 3.94
CA GLN A 57 2.52 7.59 5.31
C GLN A 57 2.44 6.32 6.13
N VAL A 58 1.33 5.56 6.03
CA VAL A 58 1.19 4.32 6.80
C VAL A 58 2.21 3.27 6.38
N VAL A 59 2.47 3.16 5.09
CA VAL A 59 3.46 2.21 4.57
C VAL A 59 4.86 2.57 5.05
N ARG A 60 5.21 3.86 5.04
CA ARG A 60 6.49 4.32 5.55
C ARG A 60 6.61 4.09 7.05
N ASN A 61 5.53 4.31 7.80
CA ASN A 61 5.51 4.06 9.24
C ASN A 61 5.70 2.58 9.56
N ALA A 62 5.27 1.70 8.67
CA ALA A 62 5.49 0.26 8.81
C ALA A 62 6.93 -0.16 8.47
N GLY A 63 7.75 0.77 7.96
CA GLY A 63 9.15 0.52 7.66
C GLY A 63 9.44 0.18 6.21
N PHE A 64 8.51 0.46 5.30
CA PHE A 64 8.67 0.13 3.87
C PHE A 64 8.83 1.38 3.02
N SER A 65 9.41 1.19 1.83
CA SER A 65 9.50 2.23 0.82
C SER A 65 8.25 2.22 -0.04
N ILE A 66 7.81 3.39 -0.48
CA ILE A 66 6.65 3.52 -1.35
C ILE A 66 6.83 4.73 -2.27
N THR A 67 6.48 4.55 -3.54
CA THR A 67 6.56 5.60 -4.56
C THR A 67 5.36 5.46 -5.49
N LEU A 68 4.66 6.56 -5.72
CA LEU A 68 3.54 6.59 -6.65
C LEU A 68 4.02 6.36 -8.09
N ILE A 69 3.34 5.48 -8.80
CA ILE A 69 3.63 5.23 -10.21
C ILE A 69 2.46 5.62 -11.12
#